data_a9dcde76621230a662f522a4939166ee
#
_entry.id   a9dcde76621230a662f522a4939166ee
#
_cell.length_a   1.000
_cell.length_b   1.000
_cell.length_c   1.000
_cell.angle_alpha   90.00
_cell.angle_beta   90.00
_cell.angle_gamma   90.00
#
_symmetry.space_group_name_H-M   'P 1'
#
loop_
_entity.id
_entity.type
_entity.pdbx_description
1 polymer ?
#
loop_
_entity_poly.entity_id
_entity_poly.type
_entity_poly.pdbx_seq_one_letter_code
_entity_poly.pdbx_strand_id
1 'polypeptide(L)'
;MRACLLIALTVGVVLGQSNATAAGQDEGTISIVQTDQMEWKDYPGLPGVKFVVLAGNPSQPGLYVIRAKFAPHTMSRPHWHPEARYVTVMKGTWWAGTGEVFDPDSTTPIPAGGFAIHTPGKVHYDGAKDEEAIVQISGMGPSGTNVVNPGGAKKE
;
A
#
# COMPACT_ATOMS: atom_id res chain seq x y z
N MET A 1 -67.28 0.05 25.98
CA MET A 1 -66.29 -0.38 24.95
C MET A 1 -65.04 0.47 25.12
N ARG A 2 -63.97 -0.10 25.65
CA ARG A 2 -62.69 0.60 25.85
C ARG A 2 -61.71 0.07 24.80
N ALA A 3 -61.28 0.93 23.88
CA ALA A 3 -60.31 0.60 22.86
C ALA A 3 -58.90 0.71 23.49
N CYS A 4 -58.12 -0.38 23.47
CA CYS A 4 -56.75 -0.44 23.87
C CYS A 4 -55.82 -0.12 22.69
N LEU A 5 -55.11 0.99 22.78
CA LEU A 5 -54.15 1.41 21.76
C LEU A 5 -52.78 0.78 22.10
N LEU A 6 -52.35 -0.19 21.31
CA LEU A 6 -51.01 -0.78 21.40
C LEU A 6 -50.02 0.08 20.64
N ILE A 7 -49.12 0.73 21.36
CA ILE A 7 -47.98 1.44 20.79
C ILE A 7 -46.82 0.43 20.62
N ALA A 8 -46.52 0.09 19.38
CA ALA A 8 -45.33 -0.71 19.06
C ALA A 8 -44.09 0.19 19.05
N LEU A 9 -43.19 -0.05 19.99
CA LEU A 9 -41.90 0.62 20.10
C LEU A 9 -40.91 -0.12 19.20
N THR A 10 -40.59 0.44 18.04
CA THR A 10 -39.52 -0.10 17.16
C THR A 10 -38.19 0.45 17.65
N VAL A 11 -37.37 -0.42 18.25
CA VAL A 11 -35.98 -0.13 18.58
C VAL A 11 -35.16 -0.24 17.29
N GLY A 12 -34.83 0.90 16.71
CA GLY A 12 -33.88 0.96 15.59
C GLY A 12 -32.46 0.73 16.11
N VAL A 13 -31.88 -0.42 15.77
CA VAL A 13 -30.43 -0.66 16.00
C VAL A 13 -29.67 0.12 14.92
N VAL A 14 -29.11 1.25 15.31
CA VAL A 14 -28.13 1.99 14.49
C VAL A 14 -26.80 1.22 14.59
N LEU A 15 -26.49 0.43 13.55
CA LEU A 15 -25.16 -0.12 13.36
C LEU A 15 -24.21 1.03 13.01
N GLY A 16 -23.50 1.52 14.01
CA GLY A 16 -22.42 2.47 13.81
C GLY A 16 -21.32 1.85 12.96
N GLN A 17 -21.21 2.28 11.71
CA GLN A 17 -20.03 2.02 10.90
C GLN A 17 -18.89 2.85 11.48
N SER A 18 -17.98 2.19 12.20
CA SER A 18 -16.72 2.79 12.59
C SER A 18 -15.86 2.97 11.32
N ASN A 19 -15.95 4.16 10.71
CA ASN A 19 -14.94 4.60 9.78
C ASN A 19 -13.63 4.68 10.55
N ALA A 20 -12.66 3.81 10.22
CA ALA A 20 -11.29 3.97 10.66
C ALA A 20 -10.73 5.23 9.97
N THR A 21 -10.92 6.36 10.62
CA THR A 21 -10.34 7.65 10.21
C THR A 21 -8.84 7.53 10.47
N ALA A 22 -8.03 7.78 9.44
CA ALA A 22 -6.61 7.98 9.62
C ALA A 22 -6.41 9.03 10.72
N ALA A 23 -5.61 8.71 11.73
CA ALA A 23 -5.29 9.62 12.81
C ALA A 23 -4.73 10.93 12.24
N GLY A 24 -5.35 12.06 12.57
CA GLY A 24 -4.85 13.40 12.25
C GLY A 24 -5.56 14.11 11.10
N GLN A 25 -6.88 14.25 11.18
CA GLN A 25 -7.56 15.33 10.44
C GLN A 25 -7.82 16.49 11.40
N ASP A 26 -6.86 17.42 11.44
CA ASP A 26 -7.13 18.78 11.87
C ASP A 26 -7.98 19.42 10.76
N GLU A 27 -9.14 20.00 11.08
CA GLU A 27 -9.97 20.75 10.13
C GLU A 27 -9.30 22.07 9.70
N GLY A 28 -7.99 22.15 9.83
CA GLY A 28 -7.13 23.25 9.44
C GLY A 28 -6.76 23.26 7.96
N THR A 29 -6.09 24.31 7.55
CA THR A 29 -5.60 24.53 6.19
C THR A 29 -4.53 23.51 5.77
N ILE A 30 -3.91 22.79 6.73
CA ILE A 30 -2.82 21.83 6.52
C ILE A 30 -3.07 20.58 7.36
N SER A 31 -3.03 19.41 6.72
CA SER A 31 -2.98 18.11 7.42
C SER A 31 -1.55 17.68 7.57
N ILE A 32 -1.12 17.36 8.79
CA ILE A 32 0.26 16.96 9.10
C ILE A 32 0.24 15.53 9.65
N VAL A 33 1.08 14.66 9.09
CA VAL A 33 1.33 13.30 9.60
C VAL A 33 2.81 13.22 9.98
N GLN A 34 3.08 13.15 11.27
CA GLN A 34 4.45 12.99 11.80
C GLN A 34 4.90 11.52 11.68
N THR A 35 6.20 11.31 11.60
CA THR A 35 6.77 9.96 11.41
C THR A 35 6.48 9.00 12.58
N ASP A 36 6.40 9.51 13.79
CA ASP A 36 6.06 8.78 15.02
C ASP A 36 4.56 8.45 15.15
N GLN A 37 3.72 9.12 14.36
CA GLN A 37 2.26 8.89 14.30
C GLN A 37 1.86 7.86 13.23
N MET A 38 2.81 7.32 12.47
CA MET A 38 2.53 6.37 11.41
C MET A 38 2.22 4.98 11.96
N GLU A 39 0.98 4.55 11.81
CA GLU A 39 0.55 3.19 12.16
C GLU A 39 0.85 2.22 11.01
N TRP A 40 1.99 1.56 11.08
CA TRP A 40 2.42 0.59 10.10
C TRP A 40 1.65 -0.72 10.21
N LYS A 41 1.01 -1.15 9.13
CA LYS A 41 0.27 -2.41 9.00
C LYS A 41 1.05 -3.38 8.11
N ASP A 42 0.90 -4.67 8.34
CA ASP A 42 1.50 -5.68 7.46
C ASP A 42 0.88 -5.60 6.06
N TYR A 43 1.74 -5.68 5.03
CA TYR A 43 1.28 -5.64 3.64
C TYR A 43 0.67 -7.01 3.28
N PRO A 44 -0.60 -7.04 2.81
CA PRO A 44 -1.26 -8.29 2.48
C PRO A 44 -0.49 -9.10 1.43
N GLY A 45 -0.17 -10.36 1.72
CA GLY A 45 0.49 -11.26 0.79
C GLY A 45 1.99 -11.04 0.57
N LEU A 46 2.62 -10.10 1.32
CA LEU A 46 4.07 -9.85 1.22
C LEU A 46 4.70 -9.76 2.62
N PRO A 47 5.04 -10.90 3.24
CA PRO A 47 5.70 -10.95 4.54
C PRO A 47 6.99 -10.13 4.55
N GLY A 48 7.26 -9.42 5.64
CA GLY A 48 8.42 -8.53 5.77
C GLY A 48 8.21 -7.13 5.19
N VAL A 49 7.05 -6.86 4.58
CA VAL A 49 6.68 -5.52 4.15
C VAL A 49 5.54 -4.97 5.02
N LYS A 50 5.69 -3.73 5.45
CA LYS A 50 4.64 -2.96 6.11
C LYS A 50 4.27 -1.74 5.29
N PHE A 51 3.05 -1.26 5.44
CA PHE A 51 2.59 -0.05 4.77
C PHE A 51 1.77 0.84 5.68
N VAL A 52 1.66 2.11 5.30
CA VAL A 52 0.77 3.10 5.90
C VAL A 52 0.16 3.95 4.80
N VAL A 53 -1.12 4.27 4.90
CA VAL A 53 -1.80 5.21 4.01
C VAL A 53 -1.65 6.62 4.60
N LEU A 54 -1.06 7.53 3.83
CA LEU A 54 -0.86 8.94 4.22
C LEU A 54 -1.99 9.84 3.71
N ALA A 55 -2.51 9.53 2.52
CA ALA A 55 -3.61 10.29 1.92
C ALA A 55 -4.42 9.39 0.98
N GLY A 56 -5.70 9.69 0.83
CA GLY A 56 -6.62 8.99 -0.05
C GLY A 56 -6.92 7.55 0.38
N ASN A 57 -7.44 6.77 -0.56
CA ASN A 57 -7.71 5.34 -0.38
C ASN A 57 -7.28 4.58 -1.63
N PRO A 58 -6.25 3.72 -1.55
CA PRO A 58 -5.78 2.96 -2.72
C PRO A 58 -6.84 2.09 -3.39
N SER A 59 -7.88 1.69 -2.66
CA SER A 59 -8.96 0.83 -3.19
C SER A 59 -10.09 1.60 -3.87
N GLN A 60 -10.04 2.92 -3.88
CA GLN A 60 -11.08 3.79 -4.44
C GLN A 60 -10.53 4.67 -5.56
N PRO A 61 -11.37 5.16 -6.49
CA PRO A 61 -10.94 6.17 -7.46
C PRO A 61 -10.40 7.43 -6.78
N GLY A 62 -9.30 7.97 -7.30
CA GLY A 62 -8.69 9.20 -6.82
C GLY A 62 -7.20 9.03 -6.46
N LEU A 63 -6.57 10.15 -6.12
CA LEU A 63 -5.17 10.16 -5.68
C LEU A 63 -5.03 9.42 -4.35
N TYR A 64 -4.01 8.57 -4.26
CA TYR A 64 -3.55 8.01 -3.00
C TYR A 64 -2.05 8.23 -2.81
N VAL A 65 -1.63 8.31 -1.56
CA VAL A 65 -0.23 8.30 -1.15
C VAL A 65 -0.05 7.30 -0.01
N ILE A 66 0.85 6.36 -0.20
CA ILE A 66 1.22 5.38 0.81
C ILE A 66 2.73 5.40 1.03
N ARG A 67 3.18 4.90 2.17
CA ARG A 67 4.57 4.46 2.34
C ARG A 67 4.60 2.96 2.52
N ALA A 68 5.61 2.33 1.91
CA ALA A 68 5.93 0.92 2.11
C ALA A 68 7.32 0.82 2.72
N LYS A 69 7.46 -0.08 3.69
CA LYS A 69 8.70 -0.36 4.40
C LYS A 69 9.05 -1.83 4.23
N PHE A 70 10.17 -2.08 3.60
CA PHE A 70 10.72 -3.41 3.33
C PHE A 70 11.77 -3.73 4.40
N ALA A 71 11.60 -4.82 5.12
CA ALA A 71 12.65 -5.35 5.97
C ALA A 71 13.85 -5.81 5.14
N PRO A 72 15.07 -5.90 5.71
CA PRO A 72 16.20 -6.51 5.03
C PRO A 72 15.85 -7.88 4.46
N HIS A 73 16.43 -8.22 3.30
CA HIS A 73 16.22 -9.49 2.58
C HIS A 73 14.76 -9.76 2.16
N THR A 74 13.98 -8.69 1.97
CA THR A 74 12.58 -8.78 1.53
C THR A 74 12.42 -8.20 0.14
N MET A 75 11.92 -9.04 -0.78
CA MET A 75 11.67 -8.63 -2.16
C MET A 75 10.36 -9.23 -2.68
N SER A 76 9.56 -8.42 -3.38
CA SER A 76 8.36 -8.87 -4.06
C SER A 76 8.67 -9.86 -5.17
N ARG A 77 7.70 -10.71 -5.51
CA ARG A 77 7.79 -11.55 -6.72
C ARG A 77 7.38 -10.74 -7.95
N PRO A 78 7.74 -11.19 -9.18
CA PRO A 78 7.30 -10.54 -10.41
C PRO A 78 5.81 -10.27 -10.41
N HIS A 79 5.45 -9.00 -10.60
CA HIS A 79 4.07 -8.53 -10.56
C HIS A 79 3.91 -7.26 -11.41
N TRP A 80 2.68 -6.86 -11.64
CA TRP A 80 2.36 -5.61 -12.33
C TRP A 80 1.16 -4.92 -11.70
N HIS A 81 1.00 -3.65 -12.02
CA HIS A 81 -0.10 -2.80 -11.55
C HIS A 81 -0.91 -2.29 -12.73
N PRO A 82 -2.25 -2.17 -12.61
CA PRO A 82 -3.07 -1.60 -13.66
C PRO A 82 -2.87 -0.08 -13.82
N GLU A 83 -2.45 0.59 -12.76
CA GLU A 83 -2.18 2.03 -12.73
C GLU A 83 -0.68 2.36 -12.71
N ALA A 84 -0.35 3.59 -13.10
CA ALA A 84 1.01 4.11 -12.88
C ALA A 84 1.24 4.39 -11.39
N ARG A 85 2.42 4.01 -10.90
CA ARG A 85 2.88 4.34 -9.55
C ARG A 85 4.17 5.14 -9.61
N TYR A 86 4.20 6.21 -8.86
CA TYR A 86 5.35 7.10 -8.72
C TYR A 86 6.01 6.81 -7.38
N VAL A 87 7.22 6.29 -7.42
CA VAL A 87 7.93 5.76 -6.25
C VAL A 87 9.12 6.64 -5.93
N THR A 88 9.17 7.20 -4.72
CA THR A 88 10.34 7.93 -4.21
C THR A 88 10.95 7.13 -3.07
N VAL A 89 12.25 6.89 -3.12
CA VAL A 89 12.99 6.23 -2.03
C VAL A 89 13.24 7.24 -0.92
N MET A 90 12.72 6.96 0.28
CA MET A 90 12.80 7.84 1.45
C MET A 90 13.95 7.46 2.39
N LYS A 91 14.31 6.16 2.44
CA LYS A 91 15.37 5.63 3.31
C LYS A 91 15.98 4.37 2.71
N GLY A 92 17.25 4.16 2.94
CA GLY A 92 17.99 2.98 2.50
C GLY A 92 18.16 2.90 1.00
N THR A 93 18.44 1.70 0.51
CA THR A 93 18.55 1.39 -0.92
C THR A 93 17.41 0.45 -1.31
N TRP A 94 16.55 0.91 -2.19
CA TRP A 94 15.49 0.10 -2.78
C TRP A 94 15.97 -0.50 -4.11
N TRP A 95 15.74 -1.77 -4.30
CA TRP A 95 16.23 -2.53 -5.47
C TRP A 95 15.06 -2.89 -6.38
N ALA A 96 15.18 -2.62 -7.67
CA ALA A 96 14.14 -2.90 -8.65
C ALA A 96 14.68 -3.70 -9.84
N GLY A 97 13.95 -4.72 -10.23
CA GLY A 97 14.18 -5.54 -11.42
C GLY A 97 12.96 -5.59 -12.32
N THR A 98 13.13 -5.98 -13.57
CA THR A 98 12.08 -6.06 -14.58
C THR A 98 11.96 -7.44 -15.19
N GLY A 99 10.77 -7.79 -15.69
CA GLY A 99 10.52 -9.06 -16.37
C GLY A 99 9.85 -10.09 -15.46
N GLU A 100 9.49 -11.22 -16.06
CA GLU A 100 8.71 -12.29 -15.42
C GLU A 100 9.57 -13.28 -14.63
N VAL A 101 10.88 -13.29 -14.86
CA VAL A 101 11.82 -14.15 -14.14
C VAL A 101 12.34 -13.40 -12.94
N PHE A 102 12.12 -13.98 -11.74
CA PHE A 102 12.65 -13.41 -10.51
C PHE A 102 14.17 -13.65 -10.43
N ASP A 103 14.93 -12.56 -10.53
CA ASP A 103 16.40 -12.57 -10.44
C ASP A 103 16.88 -11.40 -9.56
N PRO A 104 16.99 -11.59 -8.24
CA PRO A 104 17.43 -10.55 -7.32
C PRO A 104 18.82 -9.97 -7.65
N ASP A 105 19.67 -10.76 -8.32
CA ASP A 105 21.02 -10.32 -8.65
C ASP A 105 21.04 -9.35 -9.84
N SER A 106 20.02 -9.41 -10.69
CA SER A 106 19.82 -8.51 -11.84
C SER A 106 18.97 -7.27 -11.51
N THR A 107 19.03 -6.79 -10.27
CA THR A 107 18.29 -5.60 -9.84
C THR A 107 19.15 -4.34 -9.84
N THR A 108 18.52 -3.20 -10.10
CA THR A 108 19.14 -1.87 -10.05
C THR A 108 18.96 -1.25 -8.66
N PRO A 109 20.03 -0.78 -8.00
CA PRO A 109 19.92 -0.07 -6.75
C PRO A 109 19.41 1.36 -6.96
N ILE A 110 18.48 1.78 -6.11
CA ILE A 110 17.92 3.14 -6.09
C ILE A 110 18.07 3.65 -4.66
N PRO A 111 19.06 4.49 -4.37
CA PRO A 111 19.29 5.01 -3.02
C PRO A 111 18.25 6.05 -2.62
N ALA A 112 18.22 6.41 -1.34
CA ALA A 112 17.36 7.46 -0.80
C ALA A 112 17.49 8.76 -1.63
N GLY A 113 16.35 9.39 -1.94
CA GLY A 113 16.24 10.51 -2.87
C GLY A 113 16.03 10.08 -4.34
N GLY A 114 16.25 8.80 -4.67
CA GLY A 114 16.01 8.25 -5.99
C GLY A 114 14.50 8.11 -6.29
N PHE A 115 14.19 7.96 -7.58
CA PHE A 115 12.83 7.95 -8.09
C PHE A 115 12.64 6.88 -9.17
N ALA A 116 11.47 6.23 -9.18
CA ALA A 116 11.09 5.28 -10.20
C ALA A 116 9.62 5.44 -10.59
N ILE A 117 9.25 4.97 -11.78
CA ILE A 117 7.87 4.89 -12.25
C ILE A 117 7.57 3.43 -12.56
N HIS A 118 6.56 2.86 -11.92
CA HIS A 118 5.96 1.62 -12.37
C HIS A 118 4.98 1.94 -13.50
N THR A 119 5.36 1.53 -14.71
CA THR A 119 4.50 1.70 -15.89
C THR A 119 3.33 0.71 -15.82
N PRO A 120 2.10 1.13 -16.11
CA PRO A 120 0.93 0.24 -16.11
C PRO A 120 1.17 -1.04 -16.94
N GLY A 121 0.79 -2.18 -16.37
CA GLY A 121 0.88 -3.49 -17.02
C GLY A 121 2.30 -4.03 -17.23
N LYS A 122 3.36 -3.32 -16.83
CA LYS A 122 4.74 -3.81 -16.97
C LYS A 122 5.19 -4.57 -15.74
N VAL A 123 5.68 -5.79 -15.99
CA VAL A 123 6.12 -6.71 -14.94
C VAL A 123 7.45 -6.24 -14.36
N HIS A 124 7.49 -6.20 -13.04
CA HIS A 124 8.66 -5.84 -12.25
C HIS A 124 8.65 -6.60 -10.92
N TYR A 125 9.75 -6.51 -10.19
CA TYR A 125 9.91 -6.97 -8.81
C TYR A 125 10.85 -6.02 -8.09
N ASP A 126 10.65 -5.85 -6.80
CA ASP A 126 11.35 -4.82 -6.03
C ASP A 126 11.43 -5.15 -4.54
N GLY A 127 12.33 -4.49 -3.83
CA GLY A 127 12.47 -4.70 -2.41
C GLY A 127 13.76 -4.19 -1.81
N ALA A 128 14.16 -4.79 -0.71
CA ALA A 128 15.36 -4.47 0.05
C ALA A 128 16.29 -5.69 0.15
N LYS A 129 17.60 -5.46 0.04
CA LYS A 129 18.65 -6.46 0.25
C LYS A 129 19.15 -6.38 1.70
N ASP A 130 20.29 -5.78 1.94
CA ASP A 130 21.00 -5.88 3.20
C ASP A 130 20.50 -4.91 4.29
N GLU A 131 19.72 -3.90 3.92
CA GLU A 131 19.19 -2.89 4.82
C GLU A 131 17.70 -2.64 4.61
N GLU A 132 17.01 -2.07 5.61
CA GLU A 132 15.63 -1.62 5.48
C GLU A 132 15.51 -0.52 4.43
N ALA A 133 14.54 -0.65 3.52
CA ALA A 133 14.19 0.39 2.58
C ALA A 133 12.78 0.92 2.86
N ILE A 134 12.61 2.25 2.78
CA ILE A 134 11.30 2.91 2.86
C ILE A 134 11.07 3.68 1.58
N VAL A 135 9.95 3.42 0.92
CA VAL A 135 9.53 4.13 -0.29
C VAL A 135 8.19 4.82 -0.06
N GLN A 136 7.99 5.97 -0.69
CA GLN A 136 6.69 6.61 -0.81
C GLN A 136 6.15 6.37 -2.22
N ILE A 137 4.92 5.91 -2.30
CA ILE A 137 4.24 5.56 -3.54
C ILE A 137 3.01 6.45 -3.68
N SER A 138 2.87 7.09 -4.84
CA SER A 138 1.69 7.85 -5.22
C SER A 138 1.09 7.25 -6.50
N GLY A 139 -0.22 7.25 -6.59
CA GLY A 139 -0.93 6.74 -7.77
C GLY A 139 -2.38 7.19 -7.81
N MET A 140 -3.06 6.81 -8.88
CA MET A 140 -4.52 7.01 -9.01
C MET A 140 -5.21 5.66 -8.82
N GLY A 141 -6.03 5.55 -7.78
CA GLY A 141 -6.80 4.34 -7.52
C GLY A 141 -7.99 4.14 -8.48
N PRO A 142 -8.60 2.94 -8.50
CA PRO A 142 -8.30 1.82 -7.63
C PRO A 142 -6.97 1.14 -7.98
N SER A 143 -6.18 0.88 -6.96
CA SER A 143 -4.87 0.24 -7.08
C SER A 143 -5.00 -1.28 -7.03
N GLY A 144 -4.17 -1.98 -7.81
CA GLY A 144 -4.12 -3.43 -7.82
C GLY A 144 -2.68 -3.96 -7.92
N THR A 145 -2.49 -5.22 -7.51
CA THR A 145 -1.23 -5.94 -7.68
C THR A 145 -1.55 -7.32 -8.25
N ASN A 146 -0.99 -7.62 -9.42
CA ASN A 146 -1.21 -8.86 -10.14
C ASN A 146 0.11 -9.63 -10.20
N VAL A 147 0.24 -10.70 -9.41
CA VAL A 147 1.45 -11.52 -9.36
C VAL A 147 1.51 -12.42 -10.58
N VAL A 148 2.67 -12.44 -11.23
CA VAL A 148 2.96 -13.32 -12.37
C VAL A 148 3.65 -14.58 -11.84
N ASN A 149 3.07 -15.75 -12.11
CA ASN A 149 3.59 -17.05 -11.68
C ASN A 149 3.96 -17.11 -10.19
N PRO A 150 2.99 -17.17 -9.26
CA PRO A 150 3.25 -17.18 -7.82
C PRO A 150 3.97 -18.44 -7.32
N GLY A 151 4.91 -18.98 -8.04
CA GLY A 151 5.70 -20.19 -7.77
C GLY A 151 6.83 -20.41 -8.74
N GLY A 152 7.06 -19.49 -9.70
CA GLY A 152 8.11 -19.62 -10.71
C GLY A 152 9.52 -19.48 -10.12
N ALA A 153 10.09 -20.63 -9.67
CA ALA A 153 11.53 -20.78 -9.66
C ALA A 153 12.02 -20.84 -11.12
N LYS A 154 13.26 -20.33 -11.40
CA LYS A 154 13.95 -20.62 -12.65
C LYS A 154 13.71 -22.10 -12.99
N LYS A 155 13.18 -22.38 -14.18
CA LYS A 155 13.37 -23.72 -14.77
C LYS A 155 14.85 -23.80 -15.09
N GLU A 156 15.56 -24.65 -14.35
CA GLU A 156 16.90 -25.09 -14.72
C GLU A 156 16.91 -25.71 -16.12
#